data_752a2de91102174c52eac7885e12ec64
#
_entry.id   752a2de91102174c52eac7885e12ec64
#
_cell.length_a   1.000
_cell.length_b   1.000
_cell.length_c   1.000
_cell.angle_alpha   90.00
_cell.angle_beta   90.00
_cell.angle_gamma   90.00
#
_symmetry.space_group_name_H-M   'P 1'
#
loop_
_entity.id
_entity.type
_entity.pdbx_description
1 polymer ?
#
loop_
_entity_poly.entity_id
_entity_poly.type
_entity_poly.pdbx_seq_one_letter_code
_entity_poly.pdbx_strand_id
1 'polypeptide(L)'
;MITILGAGGAIANELVKLLAARNQPIRLVGRNAKSTPGATETIAADLTDKDQAISAVSGSSVVYLLVGLKYDRKIWAEMWPRIMSNTIEACKRAGAKLIFFDNVYMYGKVSGPMTEETPFNPCSKKGEIRAKIATTLINEWKSGALTGMIARSADFYGPATRNGVPNVLVFEPFSQGKKASWLVNDSVPHSLTYTPDAAQSLVQLAERATAWNQTWHVPTTPNPLAGKEFVALAAREFGVAPKYRVLRRPILRIAGWFDPLVAESYEMLYQSDSPYLFDSNKFAREFGFAGTPYAEGIRNTAASFKAKSR
;
A
#
# COMPACT_ATOMS: atom_id res chain seq x y z
N MET A 1 -2.00 -21.30 -11.09
CA MET A 1 -1.13 -20.11 -11.26
C MET A 1 -1.64 -18.98 -10.40
N ILE A 2 -0.78 -18.33 -9.62
CA ILE A 2 -1.05 -17.08 -8.90
C ILE A 2 -0.47 -15.93 -9.73
N THR A 3 -1.29 -14.91 -10.01
CA THR A 3 -0.82 -13.75 -10.79
C THR A 3 -0.74 -12.49 -9.92
N ILE A 4 0.40 -11.80 -9.97
CA ILE A 4 0.66 -10.55 -9.27
C ILE A 4 0.75 -9.42 -10.32
N LEU A 5 -0.23 -8.54 -10.33
CA LEU A 5 -0.28 -7.35 -11.19
C LEU A 5 0.34 -6.18 -10.43
N GLY A 6 1.51 -5.71 -10.86
CA GLY A 6 2.24 -4.62 -10.22
C GLY A 6 3.69 -4.99 -9.88
N ALA A 7 4.40 -5.59 -10.83
CA ALA A 7 5.81 -5.97 -10.72
C ALA A 7 6.69 -4.81 -10.23
N GLY A 8 7.63 -5.12 -9.33
CA GLY A 8 8.62 -4.17 -8.81
C GLY A 8 8.16 -3.31 -7.64
N GLY A 9 6.89 -3.42 -7.22
CA GLY A 9 6.40 -2.79 -5.99
C GLY A 9 6.94 -3.47 -4.74
N ALA A 10 7.08 -2.70 -3.63
CA ALA A 10 7.59 -3.24 -2.36
C ALA A 10 6.76 -4.44 -1.87
N ILE A 11 5.44 -4.31 -1.85
CA ILE A 11 4.51 -5.38 -1.45
C ILE A 11 4.61 -6.58 -2.41
N ALA A 12 4.66 -6.33 -3.74
CA ALA A 12 4.77 -7.39 -4.73
C ALA A 12 6.05 -8.22 -4.55
N ASN A 13 7.18 -7.57 -4.29
CA ASN A 13 8.45 -8.24 -4.07
C ASN A 13 8.44 -9.13 -2.80
N GLU A 14 7.86 -8.65 -1.70
CA GLU A 14 7.71 -9.44 -0.49
C GLU A 14 6.72 -10.61 -0.71
N LEU A 15 5.62 -10.37 -1.41
CA LEU A 15 4.64 -11.40 -1.74
C LEU A 15 5.24 -12.52 -2.59
N VAL A 16 6.05 -12.18 -3.60
CA VAL A 16 6.77 -13.18 -4.43
C VAL A 16 7.63 -14.08 -3.54
N LYS A 17 8.41 -13.53 -2.61
CA LYS A 17 9.25 -14.33 -1.69
C LYS A 17 8.40 -15.30 -0.85
N LEU A 18 7.29 -14.81 -0.29
CA LEU A 18 6.40 -15.60 0.55
C LEU A 18 5.70 -16.73 -0.19
N LEU A 19 5.24 -16.46 -1.42
CA LEU A 19 4.59 -17.45 -2.27
C LEU A 19 5.59 -18.48 -2.83
N ALA A 20 6.78 -18.04 -3.23
CA ALA A 20 7.86 -18.92 -3.69
C ALA A 20 8.31 -19.90 -2.59
N ALA A 21 8.42 -19.42 -1.33
CA ALA A 21 8.71 -20.27 -0.18
C ALA A 21 7.63 -21.34 0.09
N ARG A 22 6.43 -21.18 -0.48
CA ARG A 22 5.31 -22.13 -0.46
C ARG A 22 5.21 -22.96 -1.73
N ASN A 23 6.22 -22.91 -2.60
CA ASN A 23 6.25 -23.60 -3.90
C ASN A 23 5.04 -23.26 -4.81
N GLN A 24 4.48 -22.07 -4.68
CA GLN A 24 3.38 -21.63 -5.53
C GLN A 24 3.90 -21.17 -6.90
N PRO A 25 3.27 -21.58 -8.01
CA PRO A 25 3.62 -21.04 -9.33
C PRO A 25 3.13 -19.58 -9.45
N ILE A 26 4.08 -18.65 -9.70
CA ILE A 26 3.86 -17.21 -9.67
C ILE A 26 4.10 -16.60 -11.05
N ARG A 27 3.10 -15.90 -11.55
CA ARG A 27 3.20 -15.00 -12.70
C ARG A 27 3.30 -13.55 -12.20
N LEU A 28 4.36 -12.87 -12.60
CA LEU A 28 4.59 -11.46 -12.25
C LEU A 28 4.36 -10.57 -13.46
N VAL A 29 3.45 -9.59 -13.35
CA VAL A 29 3.00 -8.76 -14.47
C VAL A 29 3.25 -7.28 -14.20
N GLY A 30 3.75 -6.57 -15.21
CA GLY A 30 3.93 -5.11 -15.18
C GLY A 30 4.41 -4.60 -16.52
N ARG A 31 4.28 -3.31 -16.79
CA ARG A 31 4.68 -2.69 -18.08
C ARG A 31 6.16 -2.91 -18.41
N ASN A 32 7.00 -2.85 -17.40
CA ASN A 32 8.46 -3.05 -17.52
C ASN A 32 8.90 -4.14 -16.51
N ALA A 33 8.12 -5.22 -16.42
CA ALA A 33 8.40 -6.30 -15.49
C ALA A 33 9.76 -6.93 -15.81
N LYS A 34 10.58 -7.08 -14.79
CA LYS A 34 11.87 -7.77 -14.87
C LYS A 34 11.74 -9.11 -14.16
N SER A 35 12.49 -10.09 -14.66
CA SER A 35 12.63 -11.38 -13.96
C SER A 35 12.99 -11.12 -12.50
N THR A 36 12.24 -11.75 -11.61
CA THR A 36 12.40 -11.61 -10.15
C THR A 36 12.61 -13.02 -9.58
N PRO A 37 13.65 -13.23 -8.75
CA PRO A 37 13.86 -14.53 -8.10
C PRO A 37 12.60 -14.99 -7.37
N GLY A 38 12.18 -16.22 -7.64
CA GLY A 38 10.96 -16.84 -7.09
C GLY A 38 9.72 -16.73 -7.99
N ALA A 39 9.70 -15.85 -9.00
CA ALA A 39 8.64 -15.85 -10.00
C ALA A 39 8.86 -16.98 -11.02
N THR A 40 7.79 -17.72 -11.35
CA THR A 40 7.81 -18.78 -12.37
C THR A 40 7.89 -18.19 -13.77
N GLU A 41 7.15 -17.10 -13.99
CA GLU A 41 7.17 -16.35 -15.25
C GLU A 41 6.97 -14.85 -15.00
N THR A 42 7.40 -14.06 -15.96
CA THR A 42 7.28 -12.59 -15.94
C THR A 42 6.75 -12.13 -17.29
N ILE A 43 5.65 -11.36 -17.26
CA ILE A 43 4.97 -10.88 -18.46
C ILE A 43 4.96 -9.34 -18.46
N ALA A 44 5.34 -8.76 -19.60
CA ALA A 44 5.14 -7.34 -19.86
C ALA A 44 3.72 -7.13 -20.37
N ALA A 45 2.90 -6.35 -19.65
CA ALA A 45 1.54 -6.02 -20.07
C ALA A 45 1.12 -4.64 -19.53
N ASP A 46 0.36 -3.92 -20.35
CA ASP A 46 -0.35 -2.71 -19.95
C ASP A 46 -1.80 -3.07 -19.57
N LEU A 47 -2.13 -2.94 -18.30
CA LEU A 47 -3.46 -3.27 -17.78
C LEU A 47 -4.55 -2.26 -18.19
N THR A 48 -4.19 -1.13 -18.82
CA THR A 48 -5.16 -0.24 -19.44
C THR A 48 -5.65 -0.76 -20.79
N ASP A 49 -4.93 -1.73 -21.36
CA ASP A 49 -5.32 -2.49 -22.54
C ASP A 49 -6.06 -3.76 -22.10
N LYS A 50 -7.27 -3.93 -22.60
CA LYS A 50 -8.16 -5.04 -22.20
C LYS A 50 -7.61 -6.41 -22.59
N ASP A 51 -7.09 -6.55 -23.80
CA ASP A 51 -6.64 -7.85 -24.32
C ASP A 51 -5.34 -8.28 -23.64
N GLN A 52 -4.44 -7.33 -23.36
CA GLN A 52 -3.24 -7.59 -22.58
C GLN A 52 -3.58 -8.01 -21.14
N ALA A 53 -4.56 -7.35 -20.50
CA ALA A 53 -5.00 -7.72 -19.15
C ALA A 53 -5.60 -9.14 -19.11
N ILE A 54 -6.44 -9.50 -20.11
CA ILE A 54 -7.03 -10.83 -20.25
C ILE A 54 -5.93 -11.89 -20.46
N SER A 55 -5.00 -11.63 -21.36
CA SER A 55 -3.87 -12.54 -21.62
C SER A 55 -3.02 -12.74 -20.36
N ALA A 56 -2.69 -11.66 -19.66
CA ALA A 56 -1.86 -11.68 -18.45
C ALA A 56 -2.50 -12.48 -17.30
N VAL A 57 -3.82 -12.54 -17.21
CA VAL A 57 -4.57 -13.23 -16.14
C VAL A 57 -4.99 -14.65 -16.53
N SER A 58 -4.91 -15.01 -17.82
CA SER A 58 -5.34 -16.33 -18.31
C SER A 58 -4.70 -17.49 -17.52
N GLY A 59 -5.52 -18.47 -17.14
CA GLY A 59 -5.09 -19.65 -16.35
C GLY A 59 -4.74 -19.34 -14.88
N SER A 60 -5.05 -18.16 -14.38
CA SER A 60 -4.86 -17.82 -12.97
C SER A 60 -5.99 -18.36 -12.10
N SER A 61 -5.66 -18.76 -10.87
CA SER A 61 -6.65 -19.09 -9.83
C SER A 61 -6.87 -17.91 -8.87
N VAL A 62 -5.81 -17.15 -8.57
CA VAL A 62 -5.85 -15.97 -7.73
C VAL A 62 -5.04 -14.86 -8.40
N VAL A 63 -5.58 -13.66 -8.39
CA VAL A 63 -4.96 -12.44 -8.92
C VAL A 63 -4.83 -11.42 -7.82
N TYR A 64 -3.62 -10.89 -7.61
CA TYR A 64 -3.34 -9.78 -6.72
C TYR A 64 -3.15 -8.51 -7.54
N LEU A 65 -4.03 -7.53 -7.38
CA LEU A 65 -3.89 -6.21 -8.00
C LEU A 65 -3.14 -5.28 -7.04
N LEU A 66 -1.82 -5.15 -7.26
CA LEU A 66 -0.88 -4.36 -6.45
C LEU A 66 -0.27 -3.18 -7.24
N VAL A 67 -0.92 -2.76 -8.31
CA VAL A 67 -0.42 -1.70 -9.19
C VAL A 67 -0.26 -0.40 -8.42
N GLY A 68 0.90 0.25 -8.59
CA GLY A 68 1.13 1.64 -8.24
C GLY A 68 1.24 2.50 -9.50
N LEU A 69 0.51 3.60 -9.55
CA LEU A 69 0.62 4.59 -10.61
C LEU A 69 1.47 5.79 -10.17
N LYS A 70 2.03 6.52 -11.13
CA LYS A 70 2.60 7.84 -10.84
C LYS A 70 1.61 8.66 -10.04
N TYR A 71 2.09 9.34 -8.99
CA TYR A 71 1.24 10.10 -8.07
C TYR A 71 0.78 11.41 -8.70
N ASP A 72 -0.21 11.30 -9.59
CA ASP A 72 -0.77 12.36 -10.41
C ASP A 72 -2.27 12.11 -10.57
N ARG A 73 -3.10 13.08 -10.20
CA ARG A 73 -4.55 12.95 -10.21
C ARG A 73 -5.16 12.74 -11.61
N LYS A 74 -4.54 13.29 -12.66
CA LYS A 74 -5.02 13.13 -14.04
C LYS A 74 -4.76 11.70 -14.53
N ILE A 75 -3.55 11.20 -14.28
CA ILE A 75 -3.17 9.82 -14.56
C ILE A 75 -4.07 8.86 -13.77
N TRP A 76 -4.34 9.15 -12.49
CA TRP A 76 -5.23 8.31 -11.67
C TRP A 76 -6.66 8.29 -12.19
N ALA A 77 -7.21 9.45 -12.56
CA ALA A 77 -8.57 9.57 -13.08
C ALA A 77 -8.77 8.79 -14.40
N GLU A 78 -7.76 8.76 -15.23
CA GLU A 78 -7.78 8.07 -16.52
C GLU A 78 -7.52 6.57 -16.36
N MET A 79 -6.45 6.20 -15.68
CA MET A 79 -5.93 4.84 -15.71
C MET A 79 -6.61 3.90 -14.71
N TRP A 80 -6.91 4.34 -13.47
CA TRP A 80 -7.47 3.46 -12.45
C TRP A 80 -8.81 2.81 -12.83
N PRO A 81 -9.79 3.56 -13.40
CA PRO A 81 -11.04 2.93 -13.83
C PRO A 81 -10.84 1.86 -14.90
N ARG A 82 -9.92 2.11 -15.85
CA ARG A 82 -9.59 1.14 -16.92
C ARG A 82 -8.90 -0.10 -16.37
N ILE A 83 -7.88 0.09 -15.52
CA ILE A 83 -7.16 -1.03 -14.89
C ILE A 83 -8.11 -1.90 -14.08
N MET A 84 -8.97 -1.29 -13.26
CA MET A 84 -9.93 -2.03 -12.44
C MET A 84 -10.93 -2.81 -13.31
N SER A 85 -11.56 -2.16 -14.29
CA SER A 85 -12.51 -2.80 -15.20
C SER A 85 -11.90 -3.94 -16.00
N ASN A 86 -10.70 -3.73 -16.57
CA ASN A 86 -10.01 -4.75 -17.34
C ASN A 86 -9.56 -5.93 -16.47
N THR A 87 -9.09 -5.66 -15.25
CA THR A 87 -8.71 -6.72 -14.30
C THR A 87 -9.92 -7.55 -13.86
N ILE A 88 -11.05 -6.90 -13.57
CA ILE A 88 -12.30 -7.59 -13.24
C ILE A 88 -12.74 -8.51 -14.41
N GLU A 89 -12.77 -7.98 -15.61
CA GLU A 89 -13.16 -8.74 -16.81
C GLU A 89 -12.20 -9.93 -17.05
N ALA A 90 -10.90 -9.70 -16.91
CA ALA A 90 -9.88 -10.74 -17.04
C ALA A 90 -10.07 -11.85 -15.99
N CYS A 91 -10.32 -11.50 -14.74
CA CYS A 91 -10.59 -12.47 -13.66
C CYS A 91 -11.87 -13.26 -13.92
N LYS A 92 -12.95 -12.60 -14.38
CA LYS A 92 -14.22 -13.27 -14.73
C LYS A 92 -14.01 -14.31 -15.84
N ARG A 93 -13.27 -13.95 -16.91
CA ARG A 93 -12.95 -14.90 -18.00
C ARG A 93 -12.08 -16.06 -17.57
N ALA A 94 -11.13 -15.83 -16.66
CA ALA A 94 -10.24 -16.87 -16.15
C ALA A 94 -10.87 -17.73 -15.04
N GLY A 95 -12.03 -17.35 -14.49
CA GLY A 95 -12.58 -17.95 -13.27
C GLY A 95 -11.71 -17.69 -12.04
N ALA A 96 -10.88 -16.62 -12.07
CA ALA A 96 -9.92 -16.30 -11.03
C ALA A 96 -10.55 -15.42 -9.94
N LYS A 97 -10.09 -15.59 -8.71
CA LYS A 97 -10.43 -14.72 -7.58
C LYS A 97 -9.54 -13.47 -7.57
N LEU A 98 -10.07 -12.32 -7.17
CA LEU A 98 -9.34 -11.04 -7.19
C LEU A 98 -9.11 -10.49 -5.78
N ILE A 99 -7.86 -10.19 -5.45
CA ILE A 99 -7.48 -9.43 -4.26
C ILE A 99 -6.96 -8.06 -4.73
N PHE A 100 -7.66 -7.01 -4.34
CA PHE A 100 -7.25 -5.64 -4.60
C PHE A 100 -6.59 -5.05 -3.37
N PHE A 101 -5.30 -4.70 -3.46
CA PHE A 101 -4.59 -4.01 -2.40
C PHE A 101 -4.81 -2.50 -2.55
N ASP A 102 -5.43 -1.90 -1.55
CA ASP A 102 -5.92 -0.53 -1.58
C ASP A 102 -5.34 0.32 -0.43
N ASN A 103 -5.51 1.63 -0.52
CA ASN A 103 -5.29 2.59 0.56
C ASN A 103 -6.62 2.96 1.24
N VAL A 104 -6.64 4.04 2.02
CA VAL A 104 -7.81 4.52 2.76
C VAL A 104 -8.31 5.91 2.34
N TYR A 105 -7.89 6.39 1.17
CA TYR A 105 -8.23 7.74 0.72
C TYR A 105 -9.73 7.94 0.50
N MET A 106 -10.47 6.86 0.20
CA MET A 106 -11.93 6.89 0.03
C MET A 106 -12.68 7.22 1.32
N TYR A 107 -12.10 7.01 2.49
CA TYR A 107 -12.73 7.37 3.76
C TYR A 107 -12.75 8.88 3.99
N GLY A 108 -11.78 9.63 3.40
CA GLY A 108 -11.62 11.05 3.63
C GLY A 108 -11.14 11.35 5.05
N LYS A 109 -11.61 12.47 5.61
CA LYS A 109 -11.26 12.89 6.96
C LYS A 109 -12.20 12.23 7.97
N VAL A 110 -11.66 11.30 8.76
CA VAL A 110 -12.41 10.55 9.78
C VAL A 110 -12.08 11.08 11.17
N SER A 111 -13.09 11.22 12.01
CA SER A 111 -12.91 11.49 13.44
C SER A 111 -12.93 10.15 14.19
N GLY A 112 -11.78 9.78 14.78
CA GLY A 112 -11.60 8.47 15.44
C GLY A 112 -10.99 7.40 14.53
N PRO A 113 -11.07 6.12 14.93
CA PRO A 113 -10.49 5.02 14.17
C PRO A 113 -11.23 4.76 12.85
N MET A 114 -10.48 4.58 11.77
CA MET A 114 -10.98 4.03 10.51
C MET A 114 -11.12 2.52 10.65
N THR A 115 -12.30 1.98 10.35
CA THR A 115 -12.58 0.54 10.29
C THR A 115 -13.02 0.16 8.89
N GLU A 116 -13.18 -1.13 8.62
CA GLU A 116 -13.72 -1.63 7.35
C GLU A 116 -15.16 -1.14 7.08
N GLU A 117 -15.90 -0.80 8.13
CA GLU A 117 -17.27 -0.28 8.08
C GLU A 117 -17.35 1.25 7.91
N THR A 118 -16.20 1.94 7.97
CA THR A 118 -16.15 3.40 7.78
C THR A 118 -16.71 3.78 6.41
N PRO A 119 -17.73 4.66 6.34
CA PRO A 119 -18.34 5.02 5.07
C PRO A 119 -17.37 5.80 4.17
N PHE A 120 -17.52 5.65 2.87
CA PHE A 120 -16.78 6.42 1.89
C PHE A 120 -17.25 7.88 1.90
N ASN A 121 -16.36 8.78 2.28
CA ASN A 121 -16.59 10.22 2.29
C ASN A 121 -15.33 10.97 1.83
N PRO A 122 -14.87 10.76 0.59
CA PRO A 122 -13.62 11.31 0.11
C PRO A 122 -13.63 12.83 0.10
N CYS A 123 -12.54 13.44 0.57
CA CYS A 123 -12.31 14.87 0.58
C CYS A 123 -11.15 15.31 -0.35
N SER A 124 -10.76 14.42 -1.27
CA SER A 124 -9.70 14.64 -2.26
C SER A 124 -10.06 14.00 -3.58
N LYS A 125 -9.49 14.49 -4.70
CA LYS A 125 -9.74 13.89 -6.02
C LYS A 125 -9.23 12.46 -6.12
N LYS A 126 -8.07 12.18 -5.52
CA LYS A 126 -7.55 10.81 -5.44
C LYS A 126 -8.46 9.90 -4.60
N GLY A 127 -9.04 10.42 -3.52
CA GLY A 127 -10.03 9.71 -2.71
C GLY A 127 -11.31 9.38 -3.49
N GLU A 128 -11.84 10.32 -4.28
CA GLU A 128 -13.00 10.09 -5.15
C GLU A 128 -12.73 8.93 -6.15
N ILE A 129 -11.54 8.90 -6.76
CA ILE A 129 -11.14 7.85 -7.69
C ILE A 129 -11.08 6.50 -6.97
N ARG A 130 -10.46 6.46 -5.77
CA ARG A 130 -10.37 5.21 -4.98
C ARG A 130 -11.73 4.72 -4.53
N ALA A 131 -12.63 5.61 -4.11
CA ALA A 131 -14.01 5.27 -3.79
C ALA A 131 -14.73 4.62 -4.98
N LYS A 132 -14.58 5.21 -6.17
CA LYS A 132 -15.21 4.69 -7.40
C LYS A 132 -14.74 3.28 -7.74
N ILE A 133 -13.43 3.03 -7.79
CA ILE A 133 -12.91 1.70 -8.16
C ILE A 133 -13.16 0.65 -7.09
N ALA A 134 -13.10 1.01 -5.80
CA ALA A 134 -13.48 0.12 -4.73
C ALA A 134 -14.96 -0.27 -4.81
N THR A 135 -15.87 0.70 -5.06
CA THR A 135 -17.31 0.44 -5.24
C THR A 135 -17.55 -0.47 -6.46
N THR A 136 -16.82 -0.26 -7.56
CA THR A 136 -16.92 -1.14 -8.73
C THR A 136 -16.65 -2.61 -8.36
N LEU A 137 -15.55 -2.89 -7.66
CA LEU A 137 -15.22 -4.25 -7.24
C LEU A 137 -16.24 -4.80 -6.22
N ILE A 138 -16.69 -3.97 -5.27
CA ILE A 138 -17.71 -4.36 -4.28
C ILE A 138 -19.02 -4.80 -4.97
N ASN A 139 -19.44 -4.08 -5.99
CA ASN A 139 -20.65 -4.42 -6.74
C ASN A 139 -20.52 -5.76 -7.49
N GLU A 140 -19.34 -6.08 -8.02
CA GLU A 140 -19.07 -7.35 -8.70
C GLU A 140 -19.23 -8.56 -7.76
N TRP A 141 -18.68 -8.49 -6.55
CA TRP A 141 -18.87 -9.61 -5.62
C TRP A 141 -20.27 -9.66 -5.01
N LYS A 142 -20.91 -8.50 -4.79
CA LYS A 142 -22.32 -8.47 -4.30
C LYS A 142 -23.30 -9.05 -5.30
N SER A 143 -23.05 -8.90 -6.59
CA SER A 143 -23.86 -9.51 -7.65
C SER A 143 -23.54 -10.99 -7.90
N GLY A 144 -22.52 -11.53 -7.25
CA GLY A 144 -22.03 -12.90 -7.48
C GLY A 144 -21.25 -13.07 -8.78
N ALA A 145 -20.95 -12.00 -9.52
CA ALA A 145 -20.26 -12.05 -10.80
C ALA A 145 -18.74 -12.32 -10.68
N LEU A 146 -18.16 -12.03 -9.51
CA LEU A 146 -16.75 -12.24 -9.22
C LEU A 146 -16.56 -12.56 -7.74
N THR A 147 -15.70 -13.51 -7.41
CA THR A 147 -15.19 -13.67 -6.04
C THR A 147 -14.02 -12.71 -5.86
N GLY A 148 -14.15 -11.75 -4.95
CA GLY A 148 -13.12 -10.74 -4.74
C GLY A 148 -12.99 -10.30 -3.29
N MET A 149 -11.93 -9.55 -2.99
CA MET A 149 -11.76 -8.86 -1.71
C MET A 149 -10.93 -7.60 -1.89
N ILE A 150 -11.06 -6.67 -0.95
CA ILE A 150 -10.21 -5.51 -0.82
C ILE A 150 -9.39 -5.63 0.46
N ALA A 151 -8.06 -5.57 0.34
CA ALA A 151 -7.13 -5.47 1.46
C ALA A 151 -6.60 -4.04 1.53
N ARG A 152 -6.94 -3.29 2.58
CA ARG A 152 -6.54 -1.88 2.77
C ARG A 152 -5.38 -1.76 3.74
N SER A 153 -4.48 -0.83 3.42
CA SER A 153 -3.39 -0.46 4.33
C SER A 153 -3.46 1.01 4.71
N ALA A 154 -2.95 1.34 5.89
CA ALA A 154 -2.54 2.70 6.23
C ALA A 154 -1.33 3.12 5.37
N ASP A 155 -0.81 4.33 5.58
CA ASP A 155 0.48 4.71 5.05
C ASP A 155 1.53 3.67 5.46
N PHE A 156 2.48 3.36 4.58
CA PHE A 156 3.36 2.24 4.83
C PHE A 156 4.84 2.62 4.89
N TYR A 157 5.58 1.83 5.64
CA TYR A 157 7.03 1.84 5.74
C TYR A 157 7.56 0.40 5.69
N GLY A 158 8.85 0.24 5.45
CA GLY A 158 9.46 -1.09 5.47
C GLY A 158 10.68 -1.19 4.57
N PRO A 159 11.35 -2.34 4.57
CA PRO A 159 12.48 -2.60 3.68
C PRO A 159 12.10 -2.41 2.21
N ALA A 160 13.01 -1.83 1.41
CA ALA A 160 12.84 -1.62 -0.03
C ALA A 160 11.59 -0.79 -0.47
N THR A 161 10.93 -0.13 0.46
CA THR A 161 9.75 0.71 0.21
C THR A 161 10.16 2.09 -0.29
N ARG A 162 10.35 2.24 -1.60
CA ARG A 162 10.89 3.48 -2.20
C ARG A 162 9.97 4.70 -2.07
N ASN A 163 8.66 4.49 -2.04
CA ASN A 163 7.65 5.56 -2.08
C ASN A 163 6.91 5.73 -0.74
N GLY A 164 7.31 5.03 0.31
CA GLY A 164 6.73 5.23 1.65
C GLY A 164 7.16 6.57 2.21
N VAL A 165 6.22 7.37 2.69
CA VAL A 165 6.50 8.70 3.24
C VAL A 165 7.57 8.65 4.35
N PRO A 166 7.49 7.73 5.35
CA PRO A 166 8.53 7.60 6.36
C PRO A 166 9.90 7.19 5.77
N ASN A 167 9.90 6.35 4.71
CA ASN A 167 11.14 5.94 4.07
C ASN A 167 11.87 7.12 3.42
N VAL A 168 11.14 7.95 2.68
CA VAL A 168 11.68 9.12 1.97
C VAL A 168 12.06 10.25 2.92
N LEU A 169 11.24 10.49 3.95
CA LEU A 169 11.40 11.66 4.81
C LEU A 169 12.23 11.39 6.08
N VAL A 170 12.38 10.13 6.49
CA VAL A 170 13.06 9.78 7.75
C VAL A 170 14.25 8.83 7.49
N PHE A 171 14.00 7.64 6.95
CA PHE A 171 15.05 6.63 6.83
C PHE A 171 16.15 7.02 5.82
N GLU A 172 15.77 7.50 4.65
CA GLU A 172 16.73 7.89 3.62
C GLU A 172 17.63 9.07 4.07
N PRO A 173 17.10 10.18 4.62
CA PRO A 173 17.94 11.25 5.17
C PRO A 173 18.87 10.76 6.27
N PHE A 174 18.39 9.96 7.22
CA PHE A 174 19.25 9.45 8.30
C PHE A 174 20.35 8.53 7.79
N SER A 175 20.08 7.69 6.78
CA SER A 175 21.11 6.86 6.15
C SER A 175 22.24 7.67 5.48
N GLN A 176 21.95 8.93 5.12
CA GLN A 176 22.87 9.88 4.51
C GLN A 176 23.46 10.87 5.51
N GLY A 177 23.24 10.71 6.81
CA GLY A 177 23.69 11.65 7.84
C GLY A 177 22.97 13.01 7.82
N LYS A 178 21.83 13.11 7.13
CA LYS A 178 21.04 14.34 6.98
C LYS A 178 19.92 14.43 8.02
N LYS A 179 19.34 15.64 8.15
CA LYS A 179 18.15 15.85 8.98
C LYS A 179 16.93 15.22 8.32
N ALA A 180 16.11 14.53 9.11
CA ALA A 180 14.82 14.01 8.68
C ALA A 180 13.76 15.12 8.50
N SER A 181 12.60 14.74 8.01
CA SER A 181 11.43 15.62 7.94
C SER A 181 10.18 14.85 8.37
N TRP A 182 9.16 15.57 8.84
CA TRP A 182 7.83 15.02 9.10
C TRP A 182 6.76 15.95 8.53
N LEU A 183 5.61 15.38 8.12
CA LEU A 183 4.56 16.18 7.50
C LEU A 183 3.64 16.80 8.56
N VAL A 184 3.36 18.07 8.41
CA VAL A 184 2.33 18.90 9.04
C VAL A 184 2.33 18.90 10.57
N ASN A 185 2.06 17.75 11.23
CA ASN A 185 1.95 17.63 12.68
C ASN A 185 2.65 16.36 13.17
N ASP A 186 3.68 16.52 13.97
CA ASP A 186 4.50 15.44 14.54
C ASP A 186 4.04 15.00 15.95
N SER A 187 2.99 15.65 16.49
CA SER A 187 2.53 15.45 17.86
C SER A 187 1.29 14.55 17.94
N VAL A 188 0.68 14.21 16.80
CA VAL A 188 -0.50 13.34 16.73
C VAL A 188 -0.12 11.92 16.31
N PRO A 189 -0.82 10.90 16.79
CA PRO A 189 -0.58 9.52 16.39
C PRO A 189 -0.89 9.31 14.90
N HIS A 190 -0.03 8.55 14.21
CA HIS A 190 -0.17 8.23 12.80
C HIS A 190 0.09 6.74 12.56
N SER A 191 -0.95 6.00 12.21
CA SER A 191 -0.86 4.57 11.92
C SER A 191 -0.02 4.33 10.67
N LEU A 192 0.93 3.40 10.77
CA LEU A 192 1.82 3.02 9.67
C LEU A 192 1.85 1.50 9.54
N THR A 193 1.51 1.01 8.35
CA THR A 193 1.57 -0.41 8.00
C THR A 193 3.00 -0.82 7.63
N TYR A 194 3.51 -1.89 8.22
CA TYR A 194 4.78 -2.49 7.87
C TYR A 194 4.64 -3.36 6.62
N THR A 195 5.43 -3.11 5.57
CA THR A 195 5.21 -3.76 4.26
C THR A 195 5.36 -5.28 4.25
N PRO A 196 6.26 -5.92 5.04
CA PRO A 196 6.26 -7.38 5.18
C PRO A 196 4.99 -7.95 5.78
N ASP A 197 4.39 -7.25 6.78
CA ASP A 197 3.11 -7.69 7.37
C ASP A 197 1.97 -7.60 6.36
N ALA A 198 1.95 -6.54 5.55
CA ALA A 198 0.98 -6.41 4.47
C ALA A 198 1.09 -7.55 3.46
N ALA A 199 2.30 -7.93 3.05
CA ALA A 199 2.50 -9.05 2.14
C ALA A 199 2.10 -10.39 2.78
N GLN A 200 2.46 -10.61 4.04
CA GLN A 200 2.06 -11.81 4.79
C GLN A 200 0.54 -11.92 4.93
N SER A 201 -0.13 -10.80 5.22
CA SER A 201 -1.58 -10.79 5.34
C SER A 201 -2.30 -11.10 4.04
N LEU A 202 -1.76 -10.68 2.89
CA LEU A 202 -2.32 -11.02 1.58
C LEU A 202 -2.31 -12.53 1.33
N VAL A 203 -1.26 -13.23 1.77
CA VAL A 203 -1.20 -14.70 1.69
C VAL A 203 -2.25 -15.34 2.60
N GLN A 204 -2.31 -14.92 3.86
CA GLN A 204 -3.27 -15.46 4.84
C GLN A 204 -4.73 -15.24 4.40
N LEU A 205 -5.04 -14.06 3.87
CA LEU A 205 -6.36 -13.72 3.33
C LEU A 205 -6.74 -14.61 2.14
N ALA A 206 -5.81 -14.85 1.22
CA ALA A 206 -6.06 -15.69 0.04
C ALA A 206 -6.36 -17.15 0.42
N GLU A 207 -5.70 -17.66 1.46
CA GLU A 207 -5.83 -19.04 1.96
C GLU A 207 -7.11 -19.25 2.81
N ARG A 208 -7.71 -18.18 3.34
CA ARG A 208 -8.88 -18.24 4.20
C ARG A 208 -10.18 -18.20 3.38
N ALA A 209 -10.92 -19.30 3.33
CA ALA A 209 -12.15 -19.38 2.55
C ALA A 209 -13.22 -18.34 2.97
N THR A 210 -13.31 -18.04 4.25
CA THR A 210 -14.28 -17.08 4.82
C THR A 210 -13.88 -15.62 4.62
N ALA A 211 -12.66 -15.33 4.15
CA ALA A 211 -12.19 -13.96 3.94
C ALA A 211 -12.68 -13.31 2.63
N TRP A 212 -13.18 -14.11 1.69
CA TRP A 212 -13.62 -13.62 0.39
C TRP A 212 -14.92 -12.83 0.46
N ASN A 213 -15.10 -11.95 -0.52
CA ASN A 213 -16.25 -11.04 -0.65
C ASN A 213 -16.39 -10.07 0.53
N GLN A 214 -15.25 -9.66 1.07
CA GLN A 214 -15.15 -8.74 2.20
C GLN A 214 -14.05 -7.69 1.97
N THR A 215 -14.11 -6.62 2.76
CA THR A 215 -13.02 -5.69 2.96
C THR A 215 -12.26 -6.05 4.24
N TRP A 216 -10.94 -5.96 4.18
CA TRP A 216 -10.03 -6.20 5.29
C TRP A 216 -9.05 -5.04 5.44
N HIS A 217 -8.82 -4.62 6.66
CA HIS A 217 -7.67 -3.81 7.01
C HIS A 217 -6.50 -4.73 7.32
N VAL A 218 -5.37 -4.56 6.60
CA VAL A 218 -4.17 -5.37 6.87
C VAL A 218 -3.56 -4.99 8.22
N PRO A 219 -2.87 -5.91 8.91
CA PRO A 219 -2.39 -5.70 10.26
C PRO A 219 -1.50 -4.45 10.36
N THR A 220 -1.81 -3.63 11.34
CA THR A 220 -1.09 -2.41 11.67
C THR A 220 -0.97 -2.37 13.18
N THR A 221 0.24 -2.18 13.68
CA THR A 221 0.53 -2.20 15.13
C THR A 221 -0.45 -1.31 15.88
N PRO A 222 -1.14 -1.83 16.92
CA PRO A 222 -1.98 -1.02 17.77
C PRO A 222 -1.15 0.06 18.50
N ASN A 223 -1.79 1.14 18.93
CA ASN A 223 -1.16 2.29 19.56
C ASN A 223 -0.12 2.97 18.62
N PRO A 224 -0.58 3.63 17.56
CA PRO A 224 0.29 4.29 16.60
C PRO A 224 1.12 5.39 17.26
N LEU A 225 2.37 5.50 16.83
CA LEU A 225 3.30 6.50 17.32
C LEU A 225 2.95 7.89 16.77
N ALA A 226 3.24 8.92 17.55
CA ALA A 226 3.36 10.28 17.02
C ALA A 226 4.63 10.41 16.17
N GLY A 227 4.63 11.36 15.23
CA GLY A 227 5.76 11.55 14.32
C GLY A 227 7.09 11.76 15.03
N LYS A 228 7.12 12.54 16.12
CA LYS A 228 8.31 12.76 16.94
C LYS A 228 8.86 11.47 17.55
N GLU A 229 7.99 10.54 17.95
CA GLU A 229 8.38 9.26 18.54
C GLU A 229 8.93 8.32 17.47
N PHE A 230 8.28 8.26 16.30
CA PHE A 230 8.76 7.49 15.16
C PHE A 230 10.15 7.95 14.71
N VAL A 231 10.35 9.27 14.57
CA VAL A 231 11.66 9.85 14.19
C VAL A 231 12.73 9.56 15.24
N ALA A 232 12.39 9.63 16.52
CA ALA A 232 13.34 9.32 17.61
C ALA A 232 13.79 7.86 17.58
N LEU A 233 12.86 6.92 17.38
CA LEU A 233 13.19 5.49 17.23
C LEU A 233 14.05 5.24 15.99
N ALA A 234 13.70 5.84 14.85
CA ALA A 234 14.51 5.70 13.64
C ALA A 234 15.93 6.26 13.82
N ALA A 235 16.08 7.45 14.41
CA ALA A 235 17.39 8.05 14.70
C ALA A 235 18.28 7.14 15.56
N ARG A 236 17.68 6.53 16.59
CA ARG A 236 18.37 5.56 17.46
C ARG A 236 18.94 4.40 16.66
N GLU A 237 18.16 3.85 15.71
CA GLU A 237 18.62 2.73 14.88
C GLU A 237 19.79 3.11 13.96
N PHE A 238 19.89 4.37 13.53
CA PHE A 238 21.04 4.88 12.77
C PHE A 238 22.20 5.33 13.65
N GLY A 239 22.05 5.42 14.97
CA GLY A 239 23.07 5.95 15.87
C GLY A 239 23.30 7.45 15.72
N VAL A 240 22.26 8.21 15.33
CA VAL A 240 22.32 9.66 15.09
C VAL A 240 21.39 10.41 16.03
N ALA A 241 21.64 11.70 16.22
CA ALA A 241 20.72 12.55 16.95
C ALA A 241 19.39 12.70 16.17
N PRO A 242 18.21 12.72 16.85
CA PRO A 242 16.90 12.83 16.22
C PRO A 242 16.62 14.24 15.69
N LYS A 243 17.48 14.73 14.79
CA LYS A 243 17.33 16.06 14.18
C LYS A 243 16.39 15.98 12.98
N TYR A 244 15.30 16.72 13.04
CA TYR A 244 14.32 16.79 11.95
C TYR A 244 13.65 18.16 11.88
N ARG A 245 12.83 18.37 10.86
CA ARG A 245 11.97 19.55 10.70
C ARG A 245 10.55 19.11 10.37
N VAL A 246 9.57 19.88 10.85
CA VAL A 246 8.16 19.70 10.47
C VAL A 246 7.87 20.53 9.23
N LEU A 247 7.46 19.87 8.16
CA LEU A 247 7.08 20.48 6.88
C LEU A 247 5.63 20.98 6.97
N ARG A 248 5.44 22.21 7.44
CA ARG A 248 4.11 22.79 7.62
C ARG A 248 3.44 23.13 6.28
N ARG A 249 2.11 23.17 6.25
CA ARG A 249 1.30 23.44 5.04
C ARG A 249 1.77 24.65 4.21
N PRO A 250 2.10 25.85 4.77
CA PRO A 250 2.57 26.97 3.96
C PRO A 250 3.86 26.63 3.18
N ILE A 251 4.81 25.94 3.83
CA ILE A 251 6.07 25.51 3.20
C ILE A 251 5.79 24.53 2.05
N LEU A 252 4.93 23.55 2.29
CA LEU A 252 4.55 22.55 1.28
C LEU A 252 3.78 23.20 0.12
N ARG A 253 2.97 24.23 0.37
CA ARG A 253 2.28 24.97 -0.68
C ARG A 253 3.26 25.68 -1.61
N ILE A 254 4.26 26.37 -1.05
CA ILE A 254 5.30 27.03 -1.83
C ILE A 254 6.16 26.00 -2.58
N ALA A 255 6.59 24.94 -1.92
CA ALA A 255 7.36 23.87 -2.54
C ALA A 255 6.61 23.21 -3.71
N GLY A 256 5.29 23.09 -3.62
CA GLY A 256 4.45 22.56 -4.69
C GLY A 256 4.44 23.40 -5.98
N TRP A 257 4.88 24.66 -5.96
CA TRP A 257 5.07 25.44 -7.18
C TRP A 257 6.27 24.97 -8.00
N PHE A 258 7.24 24.32 -7.35
CA PHE A 258 8.49 23.87 -7.95
C PHE A 258 8.57 22.35 -8.11
N ASP A 259 7.77 21.60 -7.32
CA ASP A 259 7.77 20.13 -7.32
C ASP A 259 6.34 19.61 -7.54
N PRO A 260 6.06 19.02 -8.74
CA PRO A 260 4.75 18.44 -9.03
C PRO A 260 4.30 17.35 -8.07
N LEU A 261 5.22 16.56 -7.50
CA LEU A 261 4.89 15.52 -6.53
C LEU A 261 4.37 16.13 -5.22
N VAL A 262 5.01 17.21 -4.76
CA VAL A 262 4.55 17.96 -3.58
C VAL A 262 3.20 18.60 -3.84
N ALA A 263 2.99 19.20 -5.03
CA ALA A 263 1.71 19.78 -5.43
C ALA A 263 0.58 18.74 -5.42
N GLU A 264 0.84 17.57 -6.01
CA GLU A 264 -0.11 16.45 -6.06
C GLU A 264 -0.37 15.82 -4.69
N SER A 265 0.60 15.88 -3.77
CA SER A 265 0.45 15.37 -2.40
C SER A 265 -0.33 16.32 -1.50
N TYR A 266 -0.47 17.59 -1.87
CA TYR A 266 -1.06 18.62 -1.02
C TYR A 266 -2.52 18.33 -0.62
N GLU A 267 -3.33 17.77 -1.51
CA GLU A 267 -4.71 17.39 -1.22
C GLU A 267 -4.83 16.29 -0.16
N MET A 268 -3.75 15.53 0.09
CA MET A 268 -3.71 14.42 1.06
C MET A 268 -3.20 14.84 2.43
N LEU A 269 -2.74 16.08 2.62
CA LEU A 269 -2.19 16.55 3.90
C LEU A 269 -3.20 16.54 5.06
N TYR A 270 -4.49 16.38 4.78
CA TYR A 270 -5.51 16.20 5.81
C TYR A 270 -5.24 14.97 6.69
N GLN A 271 -4.56 13.94 6.16
CA GLN A 271 -4.19 12.74 6.91
C GLN A 271 -3.13 13.01 7.98
N SER A 272 -2.39 14.12 7.87
CA SER A 272 -1.33 14.52 8.81
C SER A 272 -1.72 15.65 9.76
N ASP A 273 -2.94 16.19 9.66
CA ASP A 273 -3.41 17.32 10.51
C ASP A 273 -3.86 16.85 11.90
N SER A 274 -4.44 15.68 11.99
CA SER A 274 -5.13 15.14 13.16
C SER A 274 -4.74 13.67 13.34
N PRO A 275 -5.12 13.02 14.46
CA PRO A 275 -4.87 11.59 14.64
C PRO A 275 -5.34 10.78 13.43
N TYR A 276 -4.42 10.01 12.87
CA TYR A 276 -4.67 9.10 11.75
C TYR A 276 -4.64 7.67 12.31
N LEU A 277 -5.83 7.19 12.67
CA LEU A 277 -6.01 5.93 13.38
C LEU A 277 -6.61 4.88 12.45
N PHE A 278 -5.85 3.84 12.18
CA PHE A 278 -6.26 2.73 11.34
C PHE A 278 -6.46 1.49 12.20
N ASP A 279 -7.70 1.02 12.28
CA ASP A 279 -8.09 -0.14 13.07
C ASP A 279 -8.01 -1.41 12.19
N SER A 280 -7.19 -2.35 12.59
CA SER A 280 -7.07 -3.68 11.99
C SER A 280 -7.47 -4.82 12.95
N ASN A 281 -8.30 -4.51 13.96
CA ASN A 281 -8.71 -5.49 14.97
C ASN A 281 -9.52 -6.66 14.37
N LYS A 282 -10.24 -6.44 13.27
CA LYS A 282 -10.93 -7.53 12.55
C LYS A 282 -9.92 -8.59 12.09
N PHE A 283 -8.82 -8.15 11.48
CA PHE A 283 -7.74 -9.03 11.04
C PHE A 283 -7.06 -9.71 12.24
N ALA A 284 -6.73 -8.94 13.28
CA ALA A 284 -6.07 -9.48 14.47
C ALA A 284 -6.89 -10.58 15.16
N ARG A 285 -8.22 -10.42 15.24
CA ARG A 285 -9.11 -11.45 15.80
C ARG A 285 -9.19 -12.70 14.95
N GLU A 286 -9.24 -12.56 13.62
CA GLU A 286 -9.39 -13.70 12.69
C GLU A 286 -8.09 -14.49 12.53
N PHE A 287 -6.94 -13.81 12.52
CA PHE A 287 -5.65 -14.42 12.18
C PHE A 287 -4.66 -14.51 13.35
N GLY A 288 -4.99 -13.96 14.52
CA GLY A 288 -4.11 -13.98 15.69
C GLY A 288 -2.86 -13.13 15.56
N PHE A 289 -2.86 -12.13 14.66
CA PHE A 289 -1.71 -11.28 14.38
C PHE A 289 -2.09 -9.80 14.26
N ALA A 290 -1.53 -8.97 15.11
CA ALA A 290 -1.84 -7.54 15.22
C ALA A 290 -0.76 -6.61 14.60
N GLY A 291 0.17 -7.17 13.83
CA GLY A 291 1.28 -6.44 13.21
C GLY A 291 2.58 -6.47 14.01
N THR A 292 3.69 -6.30 13.29
CA THR A 292 5.05 -6.21 13.86
C THR A 292 5.19 -4.94 14.70
N PRO A 293 5.72 -5.00 15.94
CA PRO A 293 5.96 -3.82 16.76
C PRO A 293 6.84 -2.77 16.07
N TYR A 294 6.51 -1.48 16.25
CA TYR A 294 7.26 -0.38 15.60
C TYR A 294 8.77 -0.47 15.80
N ALA A 295 9.23 -0.78 17.01
CA ALA A 295 10.66 -0.89 17.31
C ALA A 295 11.36 -1.92 16.42
N GLU A 296 10.71 -3.05 16.17
CA GLU A 296 11.22 -4.11 15.31
C GLU A 296 11.16 -3.72 13.82
N GLY A 297 10.00 -3.27 13.34
CA GLY A 297 9.81 -2.84 11.96
C GLY A 297 10.75 -1.68 11.57
N ILE A 298 10.96 -0.71 12.46
CA ILE A 298 11.88 0.40 12.27
C ILE A 298 13.33 -0.11 12.20
N ARG A 299 13.75 -0.99 13.10
CA ARG A 299 15.07 -1.61 13.09
C ARG A 299 15.37 -2.33 11.78
N ASN A 300 14.46 -3.19 11.33
CA ASN A 300 14.59 -3.95 10.09
C ASN A 300 14.64 -3.03 8.87
N THR A 301 13.82 -1.97 8.88
CA THR A 301 13.84 -0.95 7.82
C THR A 301 15.17 -0.22 7.79
N ALA A 302 15.65 0.27 8.92
CA ALA A 302 16.94 0.96 9.01
C ALA A 302 18.12 0.07 8.55
N ALA A 303 18.10 -1.23 8.93
CA ALA A 303 19.10 -2.20 8.48
C ALA A 303 19.14 -2.31 6.94
N SER A 304 18.00 -2.27 6.27
CA SER A 304 17.93 -2.33 4.80
C SER A 304 18.53 -1.11 4.10
N PHE A 305 18.51 0.06 4.74
CA PHE A 305 19.17 1.27 4.25
C PHE A 305 20.67 1.23 4.48
N LYS A 306 21.13 0.75 5.63
CA LYS A 306 22.57 0.59 5.95
C LYS A 306 23.27 -0.40 5.01
N ALA A 307 22.58 -1.49 4.62
CA ALA A 307 23.12 -2.48 3.69
C ALA A 307 23.34 -1.92 2.26
N LYS A 308 22.60 -0.90 1.85
CA LYS A 308 22.74 -0.24 0.53
C LYS A 308 23.82 0.84 0.51
N SER A 309 24.24 1.32 1.66
CA SER A 309 25.25 2.38 1.79
C SER A 309 26.69 1.83 1.90
N ARG A 310 26.83 0.52 1.96
CA ARG A 310 28.08 -0.24 1.89
C ARG A 310 28.26 -0.82 0.47
#